data_8a771d5fba8e3b6ed5550b6a2f6eea20
#
_entry.id   8a771d5fba8e3b6ed5550b6a2f6eea20
#
_cell.length_a   1.000
_cell.length_b   1.000
_cell.length_c   1.000
_cell.angle_alpha   90.00
_cell.angle_beta   90.00
_cell.angle_gamma   90.00
#
_symmetry.space_group_name_H-M   'P 1'
#
loop_
_entity.id
_entity.type
_entity.pdbx_description
1 polymer ?
#
loop_
_entity_poly.entity_id
_entity_poly.type
_entity_poly.pdbx_seq_one_letter_code
_entity_poly.pdbx_strand_id
1 'polypeptide(L)'
;MTDEETGFYYLQSRYYNPEVGRFISSDVLLSTGQGVLGHNAYAYCLNNPVNMSDSCGTAPLKQECLPDRTKEVLCLLLDNFVTAKKWSVIPGYAQIQFYQHVRSRGDWDYKYHLPDWAKDVSGFSAFGLNMTAADLGNLNYGFIGSTLGFSRKTLLVAAGFVALRENGDNDGCEYYY
;
A
#
# COMPACT_ATOMS: atom_id res chain seq x y z
N MET A 1 20.52 -3.06 -13.02
CA MET A 1 21.77 -2.28 -13.03
C MET A 1 22.89 -3.21 -12.56
N THR A 2 23.96 -3.34 -13.31
CA THR A 2 25.08 -4.24 -12.96
C THR A 2 26.14 -3.43 -12.23
N ASP A 3 26.61 -3.93 -11.12
CA ASP A 3 27.76 -3.38 -10.41
C ASP A 3 29.04 -3.86 -11.11
N GLU A 4 29.83 -2.94 -11.66
CA GLU A 4 31.02 -3.26 -12.46
C GLU A 4 32.16 -3.84 -11.61
N GLU A 5 32.21 -3.55 -10.30
CA GLU A 5 33.26 -4.04 -9.42
C GLU A 5 33.01 -5.48 -8.96
N THR A 6 31.75 -5.84 -8.71
CA THR A 6 31.38 -7.14 -8.14
C THR A 6 30.75 -8.08 -9.14
N GLY A 7 30.29 -7.59 -10.29
CA GLY A 7 29.52 -8.35 -11.29
C GLY A 7 28.09 -8.71 -10.86
N PHE A 8 27.63 -8.19 -9.72
CA PHE A 8 26.30 -8.46 -9.21
C PHE A 8 25.23 -7.60 -9.88
N TYR A 9 24.01 -8.12 -9.98
CA TYR A 9 22.86 -7.37 -10.49
C TYR A 9 22.07 -6.79 -9.31
N TYR A 10 21.96 -5.47 -9.28
CA TYR A 10 21.07 -4.79 -8.32
C TYR A 10 19.62 -4.83 -8.83
N LEU A 11 18.76 -5.55 -8.13
CA LEU A 11 17.34 -5.73 -8.41
C LEU A 11 16.47 -4.97 -7.39
N GLN A 12 16.78 -3.69 -7.20
CA GLN A 12 16.08 -2.73 -6.32
C GLN A 12 16.14 -3.09 -4.81
N SER A 13 15.70 -4.26 -4.40
CA SER A 13 15.70 -4.66 -2.98
C SER A 13 16.90 -5.52 -2.60
N ARG A 14 17.45 -6.29 -3.54
CA ARG A 14 18.54 -7.26 -3.29
C ARG A 14 19.55 -7.28 -4.42
N TYR A 15 20.77 -7.74 -4.08
CA TYR A 15 21.78 -8.07 -5.08
C TYR A 15 21.71 -9.54 -5.46
N TYR A 16 21.69 -9.80 -6.76
CA TYR A 16 21.71 -11.14 -7.34
C TYR A 16 23.13 -11.46 -7.83
N ASN A 17 23.65 -12.63 -7.45
CA ASN A 17 24.91 -13.15 -7.95
C ASN A 17 24.64 -14.14 -9.10
N PRO A 18 25.00 -13.78 -10.36
CA PRO A 18 24.75 -14.63 -11.52
C PRO A 18 25.62 -15.90 -11.54
N GLU A 19 26.79 -15.89 -10.90
CA GLU A 19 27.68 -17.06 -10.86
C GLU A 19 27.10 -18.19 -9.99
N VAL A 20 26.41 -17.79 -8.89
CA VAL A 20 25.80 -18.76 -7.94
C VAL A 20 24.32 -18.97 -8.26
N GLY A 21 23.70 -18.08 -9.04
CA GLY A 21 22.28 -18.14 -9.38
C GLY A 21 21.34 -17.79 -8.22
N ARG A 22 21.79 -16.96 -7.25
CA ARG A 22 21.05 -16.64 -6.03
C ARG A 22 21.22 -15.19 -5.60
N PHE A 23 20.30 -14.74 -4.73
CA PHE A 23 20.49 -13.50 -3.99
C PHE A 23 21.60 -13.65 -2.93
N ILE A 24 22.36 -12.56 -2.69
CA ILE A 24 23.40 -12.54 -1.64
C ILE A 24 22.84 -12.22 -0.25
N SER A 25 21.60 -11.69 -0.18
CA SER A 25 20.89 -11.42 1.07
C SER A 25 19.57 -12.18 1.12
N SER A 26 19.12 -12.51 2.34
CA SER A 26 17.82 -13.17 2.55
C SER A 26 16.66 -12.25 2.17
N ASP A 27 15.56 -12.85 1.73
CA ASP A 27 14.31 -12.11 1.55
C ASP A 27 13.75 -11.65 2.90
N VAL A 28 13.21 -10.44 2.93
CA VAL A 28 12.50 -9.91 4.10
C VAL A 28 11.09 -10.51 4.16
N LEU A 29 10.52 -10.86 3.00
CA LEU A 29 9.20 -11.46 2.86
C LEU A 29 9.34 -12.95 2.52
N LEU A 30 9.23 -13.81 3.51
CA LEU A 30 9.11 -15.25 3.28
C LEU A 30 7.70 -15.53 2.73
N SER A 31 7.61 -15.90 1.46
CA SER A 31 6.35 -16.27 0.83
C SER A 31 5.93 -17.67 1.28
N THR A 32 5.01 -17.75 2.22
CA THR A 32 4.50 -19.03 2.76
C THR A 32 3.54 -19.77 1.82
N GLY A 33 3.08 -19.14 0.73
CA GLY A 33 2.07 -19.71 -0.19
C GLY A 33 2.60 -20.65 -1.28
N GLN A 34 3.91 -20.84 -1.43
CA GLN A 34 4.52 -21.56 -2.57
C GLN A 34 5.22 -22.87 -2.17
N GLY A 35 4.77 -23.53 -1.13
CA GLY A 35 5.32 -24.80 -0.68
C GLY A 35 6.78 -24.69 -0.19
N VAL A 36 7.54 -25.79 -0.26
CA VAL A 36 8.93 -25.87 0.25
C VAL A 36 9.88 -24.88 -0.43
N LEU A 37 9.65 -24.55 -1.71
CA LEU A 37 10.49 -23.62 -2.47
C LEU A 37 10.31 -22.16 -2.04
N GLY A 38 9.14 -21.79 -1.52
CA GLY A 38 8.86 -20.45 -0.99
C GLY A 38 9.59 -20.13 0.32
N HIS A 39 10.11 -21.14 1.00
CA HIS A 39 10.89 -20.97 2.23
C HIS A 39 12.39 -20.71 1.99
N ASN A 40 12.87 -20.81 0.74
CA ASN A 40 14.26 -20.50 0.42
C ASN A 40 14.42 -18.99 0.18
N ALA A 41 14.78 -18.26 1.24
CA ALA A 41 14.95 -16.81 1.23
C ALA A 41 16.02 -16.26 0.25
N TYR A 42 16.85 -17.11 -0.31
CA TYR A 42 17.91 -16.76 -1.25
C TYR A 42 17.62 -17.17 -2.69
N ALA A 43 16.52 -17.90 -2.94
CA ALA A 43 16.20 -18.40 -4.26
C ALA A 43 15.82 -17.24 -5.20
N TYR A 44 16.41 -17.21 -6.39
CA TYR A 44 15.96 -16.36 -7.50
C TYR A 44 14.92 -17.13 -8.31
N CYS A 45 13.75 -16.50 -8.54
CA CYS A 45 12.67 -17.06 -9.37
C CYS A 45 12.29 -18.51 -9.01
N LEU A 46 12.26 -18.87 -7.73
CA LEU A 46 11.99 -20.24 -7.26
C LEU A 46 12.88 -21.31 -7.95
N ASN A 47 14.11 -20.95 -8.31
CA ASN A 47 15.04 -21.75 -9.11
C ASN A 47 14.55 -22.05 -10.54
N ASN A 48 13.65 -21.24 -11.11
CA ASN A 48 13.16 -21.36 -12.48
C ASN A 48 13.32 -20.03 -13.27
N PRO A 49 14.55 -19.54 -13.48
CA PRO A 49 14.82 -18.25 -14.13
C PRO A 49 14.48 -18.24 -15.63
N VAL A 50 14.22 -19.40 -16.24
CA VAL A 50 13.87 -19.50 -17.66
C VAL A 50 12.43 -19.05 -17.90
N ASN A 51 11.51 -19.31 -16.96
CA ASN A 51 10.09 -19.01 -17.10
C ASN A 51 9.62 -17.86 -16.21
N MET A 52 10.46 -17.38 -15.29
CA MET A 52 10.14 -16.36 -14.32
C MET A 52 11.20 -15.27 -14.29
N SER A 53 10.81 -14.06 -13.94
CA SER A 53 11.71 -12.93 -13.72
C SER A 53 11.34 -12.25 -12.41
N ASP A 54 12.33 -11.87 -11.61
CA ASP A 54 12.17 -11.06 -10.41
C ASP A 54 12.86 -9.72 -10.61
N SER A 55 12.13 -8.74 -11.13
CA SER A 55 12.65 -7.40 -11.43
C SER A 55 12.82 -6.51 -10.20
N CYS A 56 12.16 -6.85 -9.10
CA CYS A 56 12.16 -6.09 -7.85
C CYS A 56 13.01 -6.72 -6.74
N GLY A 57 13.43 -7.97 -6.93
CA GLY A 57 14.19 -8.71 -5.93
C GLY A 57 13.37 -9.12 -4.70
N THR A 58 12.03 -9.19 -4.78
CA THR A 58 11.15 -9.57 -3.66
C THR A 58 10.13 -10.65 -4.00
N ALA A 59 9.81 -10.85 -5.29
CA ALA A 59 8.82 -11.85 -5.69
C ALA A 59 9.11 -12.43 -7.07
N PRO A 60 9.17 -13.76 -7.20
CA PRO A 60 9.45 -14.45 -8.45
C PRO A 60 8.24 -14.63 -9.39
N LEU A 61 7.11 -14.05 -9.06
CA LEU A 61 5.91 -14.11 -9.88
C LEU A 61 5.65 -12.73 -10.47
N LYS A 62 5.53 -12.62 -11.81
CA LYS A 62 4.97 -11.51 -12.61
C LYS A 62 4.42 -10.27 -11.89
N GLN A 63 4.90 -9.98 -10.70
CA GLN A 63 4.58 -8.75 -10.02
C GLN A 63 5.45 -7.68 -10.66
N GLU A 64 4.86 -6.97 -11.60
CA GLU A 64 5.42 -5.71 -12.07
C GLU A 64 5.79 -4.90 -10.85
N CYS A 65 7.02 -4.37 -10.79
CA CYS A 65 7.41 -3.47 -9.72
C CYS A 65 6.44 -2.30 -9.74
N LEU A 66 5.63 -2.19 -8.72
CA LEU A 66 4.67 -1.12 -8.61
C LEU A 66 5.42 0.22 -8.55
N PRO A 67 4.96 1.26 -9.26
CA PRO A 67 5.61 2.56 -9.24
C PRO A 67 5.61 3.13 -7.82
N ASP A 68 6.75 3.69 -7.39
CA ASP A 68 6.81 4.40 -6.11
C ASP A 68 6.12 5.76 -6.24
N ARG A 69 5.06 5.92 -5.46
CA ARG A 69 4.19 7.09 -5.38
C ARG A 69 4.22 7.75 -4.00
N THR A 70 5.25 7.50 -3.22
CA THR A 70 5.40 8.09 -1.87
C THR A 70 5.22 9.60 -1.86
N LYS A 71 5.81 10.29 -2.84
CA LYS A 71 5.72 11.75 -2.94
C LYS A 71 4.30 12.23 -3.23
N GLU A 72 3.64 11.58 -4.18
CA GLU A 72 2.26 11.90 -4.58
C GLU A 72 1.28 11.64 -3.44
N VAL A 73 1.45 10.54 -2.71
CA VAL A 73 0.67 10.21 -1.52
C VAL A 73 0.87 11.25 -0.42
N LEU A 74 2.12 11.66 -0.17
CA LEU A 74 2.42 12.72 0.81
C LEU A 74 1.75 14.04 0.42
N CYS A 75 1.85 14.48 -0.83
CA CYS A 75 1.20 15.70 -1.29
C CYS A 75 -0.32 15.63 -1.08
N LEU A 76 -0.95 14.52 -1.46
CA LEU A 76 -2.37 14.30 -1.27
C LEU A 76 -2.79 14.37 0.21
N LEU A 77 -2.06 13.70 1.09
CA LEU A 77 -2.34 13.74 2.53
C LEU A 77 -2.17 15.14 3.12
N LEU A 78 -1.17 15.90 2.66
CA LEU A 78 -0.94 17.29 3.09
C LEU A 78 -2.06 18.22 2.62
N ASP A 79 -2.53 18.10 1.38
CA ASP A 79 -3.63 18.90 0.85
C ASP A 79 -4.93 18.66 1.62
N ASN A 80 -5.21 17.38 1.90
CA ASN A 80 -6.37 16.99 2.71
C ASN A 80 -6.24 17.48 4.17
N PHE A 81 -5.02 17.43 4.73
CA PHE A 81 -4.74 17.97 6.05
C PHE A 81 -4.99 19.48 6.12
N VAL A 82 -4.50 20.26 5.15
CA VAL A 82 -4.74 21.70 5.07
C VAL A 82 -6.23 22.00 4.96
N THR A 83 -6.95 21.22 4.17
CA THR A 83 -8.40 21.33 4.01
C THR A 83 -9.12 21.04 5.32
N ALA A 84 -8.79 19.96 6.01
CA ALA A 84 -9.37 19.58 7.30
C ALA A 84 -9.10 20.63 8.39
N LYS A 85 -7.90 21.25 8.38
CA LYS A 85 -7.56 22.32 9.32
C LYS A 85 -8.42 23.58 9.11
N LYS A 86 -8.79 23.91 7.88
CA LYS A 86 -9.71 25.03 7.62
C LYS A 86 -11.08 24.78 8.25
N TRP A 87 -11.56 23.55 8.29
CA TRP A 87 -12.84 23.20 8.92
C TRP A 87 -12.78 23.32 10.45
N SER A 88 -11.62 23.13 11.05
CA SER A 88 -11.45 23.13 12.50
C SER A 88 -11.66 24.52 13.14
N VAL A 89 -11.81 25.58 12.34
CA VAL A 89 -12.09 26.93 12.82
C VAL A 89 -13.48 27.04 13.50
N ILE A 90 -14.45 26.23 13.04
CA ILE A 90 -15.81 26.23 13.54
C ILE A 90 -16.04 24.95 14.35
N PRO A 91 -16.36 25.02 15.64
CA PRO A 91 -16.63 23.84 16.46
C PRO A 91 -17.75 22.97 15.87
N GLY A 92 -17.51 21.66 15.77
CA GLY A 92 -18.45 20.68 15.21
C GLY A 92 -18.52 20.61 13.68
N TYR A 93 -18.09 21.65 12.96
CA TYR A 93 -18.15 21.68 11.51
C TYR A 93 -17.15 20.68 10.88
N ALA A 94 -15.96 20.58 11.44
CA ALA A 94 -14.93 19.67 10.95
C ALA A 94 -15.39 18.20 10.94
N GLN A 95 -16.12 17.78 11.95
CA GLN A 95 -16.63 16.40 12.06
C GLN A 95 -17.67 16.09 10.97
N ILE A 96 -18.55 17.05 10.69
CA ILE A 96 -19.57 16.93 9.63
C ILE A 96 -18.90 16.86 8.27
N GLN A 97 -17.96 17.76 8.00
CA GLN A 97 -17.22 17.79 6.72
C GLN A 97 -16.41 16.51 6.53
N PHE A 98 -15.69 16.06 7.57
CA PHE A 98 -14.95 14.82 7.52
C PHE A 98 -15.85 13.64 7.13
N TYR A 99 -16.99 13.48 7.81
CA TYR A 99 -17.95 12.42 7.47
C TYR A 99 -18.43 12.50 6.00
N GLN A 100 -18.74 13.70 5.50
CA GLN A 100 -19.20 13.87 4.13
C GLN A 100 -18.15 13.49 3.09
N HIS A 101 -16.86 13.76 3.36
CA HIS A 101 -15.77 13.46 2.44
C HIS A 101 -15.35 11.99 2.45
N VAL A 102 -15.39 11.33 3.63
CA VAL A 102 -14.92 9.94 3.76
C VAL A 102 -16.02 8.88 3.58
N ARG A 103 -17.30 9.29 3.56
CA ARG A 103 -18.40 8.35 3.29
C ARG A 103 -18.28 7.76 1.89
N SER A 104 -18.97 6.63 1.66
CA SER A 104 -19.06 6.01 0.34
C SER A 104 -19.45 7.05 -0.75
N ARG A 105 -18.65 7.07 -1.82
CA ARG A 105 -18.71 8.05 -2.93
C ARG A 105 -18.45 9.51 -2.51
N GLY A 106 -17.90 9.75 -1.34
CA GLY A 106 -17.38 11.08 -0.96
C GLY A 106 -16.06 11.39 -1.71
N ASP A 107 -15.65 12.66 -1.72
CA ASP A 107 -14.46 13.11 -2.47
C ASP A 107 -13.16 12.41 -2.05
N TRP A 108 -13.10 11.87 -0.84
CA TRP A 108 -11.95 11.14 -0.30
C TRP A 108 -12.14 9.61 -0.30
N ASP A 109 -13.19 9.12 -0.94
CA ASP A 109 -13.36 7.70 -1.23
C ASP A 109 -12.58 7.33 -2.49
N TYR A 110 -11.31 7.02 -2.32
CA TYR A 110 -10.39 6.75 -3.41
C TYR A 110 -10.66 5.43 -4.17
N LYS A 111 -11.59 4.61 -3.71
CA LYS A 111 -12.12 3.51 -4.51
C LYS A 111 -12.90 4.01 -5.73
N TYR A 112 -13.56 5.18 -5.60
CA TYR A 112 -14.38 5.80 -6.64
C TYR A 112 -13.73 7.04 -7.26
N HIS A 113 -12.94 7.78 -6.51
CA HIS A 113 -12.31 9.04 -6.89
C HIS A 113 -10.78 8.93 -6.90
N LEU A 114 -10.25 7.98 -7.69
CA LEU A 114 -8.81 7.78 -7.82
C LEU A 114 -8.14 9.04 -8.36
N PRO A 115 -7.02 9.47 -7.76
CA PRO A 115 -6.15 10.49 -8.34
C PRO A 115 -5.64 10.06 -9.72
N ASP A 116 -5.41 11.00 -10.62
CA ASP A 116 -4.99 10.71 -12.00
C ASP A 116 -3.72 9.86 -12.06
N TRP A 117 -2.76 10.08 -11.15
CA TRP A 117 -1.52 9.32 -11.07
C TRP A 117 -1.71 7.84 -10.63
N ALA A 118 -2.90 7.48 -10.14
CA ALA A 118 -3.22 6.13 -9.69
C ALA A 118 -4.22 5.39 -10.61
N LYS A 119 -4.77 6.05 -11.64
CA LYS A 119 -5.82 5.47 -12.50
C LYS A 119 -5.32 4.35 -13.41
N ASP A 120 -4.07 4.44 -13.87
CA ASP A 120 -3.52 3.56 -14.90
C ASP A 120 -2.75 2.36 -14.30
N VAL A 121 -2.80 2.17 -12.99
CA VAL A 121 -2.05 1.11 -12.29
C VAL A 121 -2.96 0.26 -11.41
N SER A 122 -2.72 -1.03 -11.35
CA SER A 122 -3.45 -1.97 -10.48
C SER A 122 -3.14 -1.76 -9.00
N GLY A 123 -2.05 -1.03 -8.69
CA GLY A 123 -1.57 -0.66 -7.38
C GLY A 123 -0.30 0.18 -7.49
N PHE A 124 0.20 0.65 -6.37
CA PHE A 124 1.43 1.45 -6.28
C PHE A 124 2.18 1.13 -4.99
N SER A 125 3.45 1.47 -4.96
CA SER A 125 4.25 1.42 -3.72
C SER A 125 4.26 2.80 -3.08
N ALA A 126 4.10 2.87 -1.75
CA ALA A 126 4.37 4.08 -0.98
C ALA A 126 4.90 3.72 0.40
N PHE A 127 5.88 4.48 0.89
CA PHE A 127 6.57 4.24 2.17
C PHE A 127 7.15 2.82 2.30
N GLY A 128 7.53 2.19 1.17
CA GLY A 128 8.00 0.81 1.12
C GLY A 128 6.90 -0.27 1.22
N LEU A 129 5.62 0.11 1.17
CA LEU A 129 4.47 -0.78 1.22
C LEU A 129 3.75 -0.79 -0.13
N ASN A 130 3.29 -1.94 -0.56
CA ASN A 130 2.38 -2.03 -1.71
C ASN A 130 0.98 -1.64 -1.28
N MET A 131 0.36 -0.76 -2.03
CA MET A 131 -0.92 -0.14 -1.71
C MET A 131 -1.89 -0.20 -2.88
N THR A 132 -3.15 -0.35 -2.55
CA THR A 132 -4.30 -0.22 -3.46
C THR A 132 -5.00 1.12 -3.24
N ALA A 133 -5.99 1.41 -4.06
CA ALA A 133 -6.89 2.56 -3.87
C ALA A 133 -7.61 2.51 -2.51
N ALA A 134 -8.00 1.31 -2.05
CA ALA A 134 -8.64 1.12 -0.76
C ALA A 134 -7.69 1.46 0.41
N ASP A 135 -6.42 1.02 0.31
CA ASP A 135 -5.40 1.32 1.32
C ASP A 135 -5.12 2.82 1.40
N LEU A 136 -5.10 3.52 0.26
CA LEU A 136 -4.98 4.98 0.22
C LEU A 136 -6.15 5.66 0.95
N GLY A 137 -7.37 5.18 0.73
CA GLY A 137 -8.56 5.67 1.42
C GLY A 137 -8.48 5.46 2.93
N ASN A 138 -8.09 4.27 3.35
CA ASN A 138 -7.93 3.94 4.78
C ASN A 138 -6.81 4.75 5.44
N LEU A 139 -5.68 4.94 4.76
CA LEU A 139 -4.58 5.78 5.22
C LEU A 139 -5.03 7.23 5.43
N ASN A 140 -5.70 7.81 4.44
CA ASN A 140 -6.23 9.17 4.52
C ASN A 140 -7.28 9.31 5.64
N TYR A 141 -8.21 8.36 5.74
CA TYR A 141 -9.21 8.31 6.79
C TYR A 141 -8.59 8.33 8.20
N GLY A 142 -7.62 7.44 8.44
CA GLY A 142 -6.94 7.36 9.71
C GLY A 142 -6.12 8.61 10.04
N PHE A 143 -5.37 9.14 9.06
CA PHE A 143 -4.53 10.32 9.21
C PHE A 143 -5.35 11.58 9.51
N ILE A 144 -6.36 11.87 8.69
CA ILE A 144 -7.19 13.08 8.88
C ILE A 144 -8.08 12.95 10.11
N GLY A 145 -8.67 11.78 10.35
CA GLY A 145 -9.50 11.56 11.52
C GLY A 145 -8.72 11.79 12.83
N SER A 146 -7.48 11.28 12.92
CA SER A 146 -6.59 11.51 14.07
C SER A 146 -6.28 13.00 14.24
N THR A 147 -6.04 13.70 13.13
CA THR A 147 -5.75 15.13 13.10
C THR A 147 -6.91 15.99 13.62
N LEU A 148 -8.15 15.55 13.37
CA LEU A 148 -9.37 16.19 13.84
C LEU A 148 -9.74 15.81 15.28
N GLY A 149 -8.91 15.00 15.94
CA GLY A 149 -9.06 14.63 17.35
C GLY A 149 -9.93 13.41 17.60
N PHE A 150 -10.30 12.65 16.57
CA PHE A 150 -10.97 11.37 16.80
C PHE A 150 -10.01 10.34 17.41
N SER A 151 -10.49 9.58 18.41
CA SER A 151 -9.71 8.48 18.96
C SER A 151 -9.60 7.34 17.93
N ARG A 152 -8.51 6.56 18.01
CA ARG A 152 -8.34 5.34 17.18
C ARG A 152 -9.57 4.42 17.30
N LYS A 153 -10.08 4.23 18.52
CA LYS A 153 -11.26 3.40 18.78
C LYS A 153 -12.50 3.92 18.05
N THR A 154 -12.72 5.24 18.06
CA THR A 154 -13.84 5.86 17.36
C THR A 154 -13.75 5.65 15.85
N LEU A 155 -12.56 5.84 15.29
CA LEU A 155 -12.34 5.65 13.85
C LEU A 155 -12.57 4.20 13.42
N LEU A 156 -12.04 3.22 14.17
CA LEU A 156 -12.25 1.80 13.89
C LEU A 156 -13.72 1.38 13.96
N VAL A 157 -14.43 1.83 15.00
CA VAL A 157 -15.87 1.51 15.15
C VAL A 157 -16.66 2.12 14.00
N ALA A 158 -16.41 3.37 13.63
CA ALA A 158 -17.14 4.04 12.55
C ALA A 158 -16.85 3.36 11.20
N ALA A 159 -15.60 2.97 10.91
CA ALA A 159 -15.24 2.22 9.71
C ALA A 159 -15.95 0.86 9.67
N GLY A 160 -16.00 0.12 10.77
CA GLY A 160 -16.72 -1.15 10.87
C GLY A 160 -18.22 -1.01 10.59
N PHE A 161 -18.87 0.03 11.08
CA PHE A 161 -20.29 0.30 10.77
C PHE A 161 -20.54 0.54 9.29
N VAL A 162 -19.66 1.27 8.61
CA VAL A 162 -19.77 1.51 7.17
C VAL A 162 -19.62 0.21 6.40
N ALA A 163 -18.63 -0.61 6.73
CA ALA A 163 -18.38 -1.90 6.10
C ALA A 163 -19.57 -2.86 6.26
N LEU A 164 -20.14 -2.97 7.46
CA LEU A 164 -21.34 -3.78 7.72
C LEU A 164 -22.56 -3.32 6.91
N ARG A 165 -22.69 -2.00 6.72
CA ARG A 165 -23.83 -1.43 5.97
C ARG A 165 -23.68 -1.64 4.44
N GLU A 166 -22.46 -1.61 3.91
CA GLU A 166 -22.20 -1.77 2.48
C GLU A 166 -22.23 -3.24 2.04
N ASN A 167 -21.71 -4.14 2.84
CA ASN A 167 -21.54 -5.55 2.46
C ASN A 167 -22.71 -6.44 2.88
N GLY A 168 -23.59 -5.97 3.78
CA GLY A 168 -24.76 -6.76 4.21
C GLY A 168 -24.43 -8.08 4.91
N ASP A 169 -23.15 -8.42 5.07
CA ASP A 169 -22.64 -9.67 5.62
C ASP A 169 -21.55 -9.44 6.66
N ASN A 170 -21.35 -10.43 7.52
CA ASN A 170 -20.48 -10.41 8.71
C ASN A 170 -18.97 -10.31 8.45
N ASP A 171 -18.52 -10.16 7.21
CA ASP A 171 -17.09 -10.22 6.84
C ASP A 171 -16.36 -8.87 6.93
N GLY A 172 -17.03 -7.83 7.41
CA GLY A 172 -16.49 -6.46 7.47
C GLY A 172 -15.32 -6.21 8.42
N CYS A 173 -14.89 -7.20 9.20
CA CYS A 173 -13.77 -7.06 10.14
C CYS A 173 -12.39 -7.40 9.55
N GLU A 174 -12.31 -8.06 8.41
CA GLU A 174 -11.04 -8.52 7.83
C GLU A 174 -10.24 -7.43 7.10
N TYR A 175 -10.83 -6.27 6.81
CA TYR A 175 -10.21 -5.23 6.00
C TYR A 175 -9.52 -4.11 6.79
N TYR A 176 -9.47 -4.18 8.14
CA TYR A 176 -8.97 -3.07 8.96
C TYR A 176 -7.89 -3.45 9.99
N TYR A 177 -7.17 -4.55 9.74
CA TYR A 177 -6.00 -4.93 10.56
C TYR A 177 -4.70 -4.79 9.80
#